data_a4b553ee59e2f974ed5d8a1345d466d4
#
_entry.id   a4b553ee59e2f974ed5d8a1345d466d4
#
_cell.length_a   1.000
_cell.length_b   1.000
_cell.length_c   1.000
_cell.angle_alpha   90.00
_cell.angle_beta   90.00
_cell.angle_gamma   90.00
#
_symmetry.space_group_name_H-M   'P 1'
#
loop_
_entity.id
_entity.type
_entity.pdbx_description
1 polymer ?
#
loop_
_entity_poly.entity_id
_entity_poly.type
_entity_poly.pdbx_seq_one_letter_code
_entity_poly.pdbx_strand_id
1 'polypeptide(L)'
;MNQTDESATKYEGQLKEEIRIGWPMDHDAGAGLLNPYAQTKVGSDTIFAWLARYQNAKAEGRDAVNGTIGALLEDDGNLAINAVVDEAIRQAPPVEIAAYAPLTGLPAFLDLAKTLALGERRSELETMGIAVTATASAGGSGALYLAATNFANRGDHVLLRDRHWGPYKGFLAGCDLKARTYPLLPKPGSPYPFVDIEGFKGELAEMCQHQDKVMMWLNDPAHNPTGLSLTADGRMAMLGAVMESASVNENVGHTLLIDAAYHLYAEEPHGWAETIHDAMTKGWPWPENL
;
A
#
# COMPACT_ATOMS: atom_id res chain seq x y z
N MET A 1 29.34 -14.02 -23.67
CA MET A 1 29.22 -14.57 -22.33
C MET A 1 30.11 -13.76 -21.41
N ASN A 2 29.51 -13.18 -20.37
CA ASN A 2 30.10 -12.51 -19.20
C ASN A 2 30.91 -11.19 -19.40
N GLN A 3 30.20 -10.12 -19.77
CA GLN A 3 30.66 -8.75 -19.44
C GLN A 3 29.59 -7.93 -18.68
N THR A 4 28.40 -8.50 -18.41
CA THR A 4 27.29 -7.80 -17.79
C THR A 4 27.26 -7.95 -16.25
N ASP A 5 27.99 -8.90 -15.67
CA ASP A 5 27.89 -9.21 -14.24
C ASP A 5 28.91 -8.44 -13.38
N GLU A 6 30.10 -8.14 -13.92
CA GLU A 6 31.12 -7.37 -13.18
C GLU A 6 30.76 -5.87 -13.04
N SER A 7 30.02 -5.31 -13.99
CA SER A 7 29.60 -3.91 -13.92
C SER A 7 28.52 -3.70 -12.85
N ALA A 8 27.56 -4.62 -12.72
CA ALA A 8 26.50 -4.53 -11.72
C ALA A 8 27.07 -4.61 -10.30
N THR A 9 27.99 -5.53 -10.04
CA THR A 9 28.62 -5.71 -8.72
C THR A 9 29.53 -4.53 -8.33
N LYS A 10 30.18 -3.92 -9.31
CA LYS A 10 31.02 -2.73 -9.10
C LYS A 10 30.15 -1.48 -8.78
N TYR A 11 28.97 -1.39 -9.40
CA TYR A 11 28.01 -0.32 -9.10
C TYR A 11 27.34 -0.48 -7.74
N GLU A 12 27.04 -1.72 -7.31
CA GLU A 12 26.53 -1.97 -5.95
C GLU A 12 27.56 -1.64 -4.86
N GLY A 13 28.83 -1.90 -5.09
CA GLY A 13 29.93 -1.54 -4.16
C GLY A 13 30.09 -0.02 -4.01
N GLN A 14 30.06 0.73 -5.11
CA GLN A 14 30.12 2.19 -5.10
C GLN A 14 28.86 2.82 -4.49
N LEU A 15 27.66 2.25 -4.72
CA LEU A 15 26.42 2.67 -4.10
C LEU A 15 26.46 2.63 -2.57
N LYS A 16 27.14 1.65 -2.00
CA LYS A 16 27.28 1.51 -0.53
C LYS A 16 28.21 2.56 0.09
N GLU A 17 29.16 3.10 -0.68
CA GLU A 17 30.08 4.15 -0.21
C GLU A 17 29.55 5.58 -0.41
N GLU A 18 28.81 5.84 -1.50
CA GLU A 18 28.37 7.20 -1.86
C GLU A 18 27.01 7.61 -1.24
N ILE A 19 26.17 6.67 -0.78
CA ILE A 19 24.84 6.94 -0.16
C ILE A 19 24.97 7.10 1.37
N ARG A 20 26.04 7.64 1.87
CA ARG A 20 26.08 8.23 3.21
C ARG A 20 25.59 9.67 3.16
N ILE A 21 24.35 9.92 2.75
CA ILE A 21 23.62 11.13 3.15
C ILE A 21 23.13 10.87 4.57
N GLY A 22 24.03 10.86 5.48
CA GLY A 22 23.77 10.87 6.90
C GLY A 22 24.59 12.02 7.48
N TRP A 23 24.04 12.71 8.41
CA TRP A 23 24.84 13.47 9.36
C TRP A 23 26.03 12.60 9.73
N PRO A 24 27.27 13.16 9.83
CA PRO A 24 28.39 12.42 10.32
C PRO A 24 28.14 12.09 11.80
N MET A 25 27.32 11.11 12.04
CA MET A 25 27.17 10.49 13.34
C MET A 25 28.35 9.53 13.42
N ASP A 26 29.34 9.90 14.21
CA ASP A 26 30.25 8.93 14.76
C ASP A 26 29.36 7.82 15.33
N HIS A 27 29.46 6.62 14.77
CA HIS A 27 28.53 5.52 15.09
C HIS A 27 28.47 5.20 16.59
N ASP A 28 29.44 5.65 17.37
CA ASP A 28 29.52 5.45 18.82
C ASP A 28 28.84 6.57 19.63
N ALA A 29 28.72 7.79 19.11
CA ALA A 29 28.22 8.93 19.90
C ALA A 29 26.70 8.93 20.15
N GLY A 30 25.93 8.24 19.31
CA GLY A 30 24.46 8.14 19.44
C GLY A 30 23.95 6.80 19.95
N ALA A 31 24.79 5.77 19.98
CA ALA A 31 24.38 4.39 20.29
C ALA A 31 23.73 4.23 21.68
N GLY A 32 24.13 5.03 22.65
CA GLY A 32 23.54 5.02 23.99
C GLY A 32 22.18 5.71 24.12
N LEU A 33 21.78 6.49 23.12
CA LEU A 33 20.49 7.23 23.13
C LEU A 33 19.38 6.50 22.41
N LEU A 34 19.72 5.66 21.44
CA LEU A 34 18.76 4.90 20.64
C LEU A 34 18.48 3.54 21.27
N ASN A 35 17.22 3.13 21.29
CA ASN A 35 16.88 1.76 21.68
C ASN A 35 17.45 0.76 20.64
N PRO A 36 17.61 -0.53 21.01
CA PRO A 36 18.22 -1.54 20.14
C PRO A 36 17.54 -1.66 18.77
N TYR A 37 16.21 -1.52 18.71
CA TYR A 37 15.46 -1.55 17.45
C TYR A 37 15.78 -0.35 16.55
N ALA A 38 15.87 0.85 17.12
CA ALA A 38 16.24 2.04 16.36
C ALA A 38 17.67 1.95 15.80
N GLN A 39 18.58 1.30 16.51
CA GLN A 39 19.97 1.07 16.05
C GLN A 39 20.06 0.15 14.84
N THR A 40 19.06 -0.73 14.63
CA THR A 40 19.03 -1.63 13.46
C THR A 40 18.50 -0.93 12.19
N LYS A 41 17.93 0.28 12.32
CA LYS A 41 17.39 1.01 11.18
C LYS A 41 18.50 1.66 10.38
N VAL A 42 18.81 1.08 9.24
CA VAL A 42 19.73 1.68 8.26
C VAL A 42 18.89 2.50 7.28
N GLY A 43 18.99 3.82 7.38
CA GLY A 43 18.36 4.71 6.41
C GLY A 43 19.09 4.67 5.07
N SER A 44 18.56 3.97 4.08
CA SER A 44 18.99 4.13 2.69
C SER A 44 17.81 4.64 1.88
N ASP A 45 17.83 5.91 1.51
CA ASP A 45 16.88 6.47 0.57
C ASP A 45 17.40 6.27 -0.86
N THR A 46 17.22 5.08 -1.40
CA THR A 46 17.65 4.73 -2.74
C THR A 46 16.93 5.54 -3.82
N ILE A 47 15.69 5.98 -3.57
CA ILE A 47 14.90 6.73 -4.55
C ILE A 47 15.52 8.11 -4.77
N PHE A 48 15.81 8.86 -3.71
CA PHE A 48 16.42 10.18 -3.82
C PHE A 48 17.87 10.13 -4.32
N ALA A 49 18.60 9.06 -4.02
CA ALA A 49 19.92 8.85 -4.59
C ALA A 49 19.88 8.68 -6.12
N TRP A 50 18.90 7.94 -6.64
CA TRP A 50 18.68 7.81 -8.08
C TRP A 50 18.19 9.12 -8.71
N LEU A 51 17.35 9.88 -8.02
CA LEU A 51 16.93 11.22 -8.46
C LEU A 51 18.13 12.16 -8.61
N ALA A 52 19.05 12.17 -7.64
CA ALA A 52 20.26 12.98 -7.70
C ALA A 52 21.15 12.57 -8.91
N ARG A 53 21.28 11.26 -9.20
CA ARG A 53 21.99 10.77 -10.40
C ARG A 53 21.34 11.23 -11.68
N TYR A 54 20.01 11.18 -11.77
CA TYR A 54 19.27 11.72 -12.90
C TYR A 54 19.56 13.22 -13.10
N GLN A 55 19.46 14.01 -12.02
CA GLN A 55 19.73 15.45 -12.06
C GLN A 55 21.16 15.76 -12.53
N ASN A 56 22.16 15.03 -12.02
CA ASN A 56 23.54 15.17 -12.44
C ASN A 56 23.72 14.81 -13.94
N ALA A 57 23.10 13.71 -14.38
CA ALA A 57 23.14 13.31 -15.78
C ALA A 57 22.55 14.36 -16.72
N LYS A 58 21.44 14.99 -16.32
CA LYS A 58 20.84 16.11 -17.08
C LYS A 58 21.74 17.35 -17.09
N ALA A 59 22.34 17.69 -15.96
CA ALA A 59 23.28 18.82 -15.85
C ALA A 59 24.53 18.62 -16.74
N GLU A 60 24.97 17.37 -16.94
CA GLU A 60 26.05 16.99 -17.85
C GLU A 60 25.61 16.93 -19.34
N GLY A 61 24.35 17.27 -19.63
CA GLY A 61 23.82 17.26 -21.01
C GLY A 61 23.50 15.85 -21.55
N ARG A 62 23.45 14.83 -20.69
CA ARG A 62 23.09 13.47 -21.11
C ARG A 62 21.58 13.35 -21.36
N ASP A 63 21.21 12.56 -22.36
CA ASP A 63 19.81 12.17 -22.57
C ASP A 63 19.42 11.13 -21.51
N ALA A 64 18.74 11.60 -20.46
CA ALA A 64 18.34 10.78 -19.33
C ALA A 64 16.84 10.94 -19.07
N VAL A 65 16.17 9.82 -18.77
CA VAL A 65 14.75 9.74 -18.43
C VAL A 65 14.62 9.56 -16.92
N ASN A 66 13.73 10.36 -16.29
CA ASN A 66 13.44 10.22 -14.87
C ASN A 66 12.39 9.11 -14.64
N GLY A 67 12.83 7.97 -14.12
CA GLY A 67 11.97 6.87 -13.70
C GLY A 67 11.98 6.66 -12.18
N THR A 68 12.37 7.67 -11.38
CA THR A 68 12.64 7.49 -9.95
C THR A 68 11.45 7.80 -9.04
N ILE A 69 10.81 8.95 -9.23
CA ILE A 69 9.66 9.38 -8.42
C ILE A 69 8.42 9.37 -9.32
N GLY A 70 7.38 8.65 -8.87
CA GLY A 70 6.08 8.67 -9.52
C GLY A 70 5.34 9.96 -9.17
N ALA A 71 5.47 10.98 -10.02
CA ALA A 71 4.72 12.23 -9.93
C ALA A 71 3.98 12.47 -11.24
N LEU A 72 2.76 12.98 -11.16
CA LEU A 72 2.03 13.43 -12.34
C LEU A 72 2.63 14.76 -12.80
N LEU A 73 3.07 14.78 -14.05
CA LEU A 73 3.66 15.97 -14.67
C LEU A 73 2.77 16.44 -15.82
N GLU A 74 2.72 17.75 -16.01
CA GLU A 74 2.18 18.37 -17.22
C GLU A 74 3.16 18.19 -18.40
N ASP A 75 2.72 18.49 -19.59
CA ASP A 75 3.53 18.33 -20.80
C ASP A 75 4.80 19.21 -20.81
N ASP A 76 4.81 20.29 -20.04
CA ASP A 76 5.97 21.16 -19.85
C ASP A 76 6.98 20.64 -18.80
N GLY A 77 6.68 19.51 -18.16
CA GLY A 77 7.53 18.88 -17.13
C GLY A 77 7.34 19.42 -15.73
N ASN A 78 6.43 20.34 -15.50
CA ASN A 78 6.05 20.82 -14.17
C ASN A 78 5.12 19.83 -13.47
N LEU A 79 5.05 19.89 -12.13
CA LEU A 79 4.09 19.10 -11.37
C LEU A 79 2.66 19.51 -11.72
N ALA A 80 1.81 18.55 -12.05
CA ALA A 80 0.40 18.77 -12.22
C ALA A 80 -0.23 19.13 -10.87
N ILE A 81 -0.85 20.29 -10.81
CA ILE A 81 -1.50 20.82 -9.61
C ILE A 81 -2.99 20.90 -9.86
N ASN A 82 -3.79 20.28 -8.98
CA ASN A 82 -5.23 20.43 -9.01
C ASN A 82 -5.61 21.85 -8.58
N ALA A 83 -5.99 22.69 -9.56
CA ALA A 83 -6.28 24.09 -9.32
C ALA A 83 -7.46 24.33 -8.35
N VAL A 84 -8.43 23.42 -8.31
CA VAL A 84 -9.58 23.51 -7.38
C VAL A 84 -9.11 23.29 -5.95
N VAL A 85 -8.21 22.33 -5.74
CA VAL A 85 -7.64 22.04 -4.42
C VAL A 85 -6.72 23.17 -3.95
N ASP A 86 -5.87 23.69 -4.84
CA ASP A 86 -4.97 24.82 -4.52
C ASP A 86 -5.78 26.06 -4.12
N GLU A 87 -6.83 26.38 -4.87
CA GLU A 87 -7.70 27.50 -4.56
C GLU A 87 -8.44 27.30 -3.22
N ALA A 88 -8.98 26.10 -2.98
CA ALA A 88 -9.64 25.80 -1.71
C ALA A 88 -8.70 25.94 -0.50
N ILE A 89 -7.44 25.51 -0.63
CA ILE A 89 -6.44 25.69 0.43
C ILE A 89 -6.14 27.17 0.67
N ARG A 90 -5.99 27.98 -0.39
CA ARG A 90 -5.71 29.40 -0.29
C ARG A 90 -6.86 30.22 0.31
N GLN A 91 -8.10 29.78 0.08
CA GLN A 91 -9.30 30.43 0.57
C GLN A 91 -9.74 29.96 1.95
N ALA A 92 -9.15 28.86 2.46
CA ALA A 92 -9.52 28.33 3.77
C ALA A 92 -9.33 29.39 4.86
N PRO A 93 -10.34 29.62 5.73
CA PRO A 93 -10.22 30.59 6.81
C PRO A 93 -9.09 30.21 7.76
N PRO A 94 -8.22 31.14 8.17
CA PRO A 94 -7.10 30.84 9.06
C PRO A 94 -7.51 30.15 10.36
N VAL A 95 -8.71 30.43 10.88
CA VAL A 95 -9.24 29.80 12.08
C VAL A 95 -9.53 28.31 11.86
N GLU A 96 -9.96 27.90 10.69
CA GLU A 96 -10.21 26.49 10.36
C GLU A 96 -8.89 25.72 10.20
N ILE A 97 -7.87 26.36 9.63
CA ILE A 97 -6.54 25.77 9.51
C ILE A 97 -5.87 25.61 10.87
N ALA A 98 -6.07 26.58 11.78
CA ALA A 98 -5.41 26.60 13.10
C ALA A 98 -6.18 25.78 14.17
N ALA A 99 -7.43 25.41 13.92
CA ALA A 99 -8.24 24.70 14.89
C ALA A 99 -7.80 23.24 15.08
N TYR A 100 -8.00 22.70 16.27
CA TYR A 100 -7.86 21.26 16.52
C TYR A 100 -8.94 20.48 15.76
N ALA A 101 -8.52 19.48 15.01
CA ALA A 101 -9.45 18.48 14.48
C ALA A 101 -9.77 17.41 15.56
N PRO A 102 -10.96 16.79 15.51
CA PRO A 102 -11.24 15.59 16.31
C PRO A 102 -10.23 14.47 16.00
N LEU A 103 -9.93 13.61 16.97
CA LEU A 103 -8.95 12.53 16.83
C LEU A 103 -9.23 11.61 15.64
N THR A 104 -10.49 11.34 15.35
CA THR A 104 -10.91 10.50 14.20
C THR A 104 -10.98 11.27 12.89
N GLY A 105 -10.98 12.59 12.93
CA GLY A 105 -11.12 13.47 11.77
C GLY A 105 -12.41 14.30 11.80
N LEU A 106 -12.51 15.27 10.91
CA LEU A 106 -13.70 16.12 10.76
C LEU A 106 -14.88 15.29 10.23
N PRO A 107 -16.10 15.38 10.80
CA PRO A 107 -17.25 14.59 10.37
C PRO A 107 -17.54 14.68 8.88
N ALA A 108 -17.49 15.88 8.29
CA ALA A 108 -17.71 16.08 6.86
C ALA A 108 -16.63 15.38 5.99
N PHE A 109 -15.36 15.42 6.42
CA PHE A 109 -14.28 14.69 5.76
C PHE A 109 -14.49 13.18 5.81
N LEU A 110 -14.85 12.64 6.99
CA LEU A 110 -15.09 11.20 7.17
C LEU A 110 -16.28 10.72 6.33
N ASP A 111 -17.34 11.51 6.26
CA ASP A 111 -18.50 11.17 5.44
C ASP A 111 -18.18 11.17 3.95
N LEU A 112 -17.45 12.19 3.48
CA LEU A 112 -16.99 12.27 2.10
C LEU A 112 -16.01 11.15 1.75
N ALA A 113 -15.11 10.80 2.67
CA ALA A 113 -14.16 9.70 2.47
C ALA A 113 -14.87 8.34 2.27
N LYS A 114 -15.94 8.06 3.02
CA LYS A 114 -16.75 6.86 2.83
C LYS A 114 -17.42 6.85 1.45
N THR A 115 -17.96 7.98 1.02
CA THR A 115 -18.57 8.13 -0.30
C THR A 115 -17.53 7.98 -1.41
N LEU A 116 -16.34 8.56 -1.22
CA LEU A 116 -15.25 8.47 -2.18
C LEU A 116 -14.75 7.02 -2.35
N ALA A 117 -14.70 6.26 -1.26
CA ALA A 117 -14.25 4.85 -1.28
C ALA A 117 -15.29 3.89 -1.86
N LEU A 118 -16.58 4.09 -1.57
CA LEU A 118 -17.64 3.13 -1.87
C LEU A 118 -18.55 3.55 -3.03
N GLY A 119 -18.47 4.81 -3.47
CA GLY A 119 -19.29 5.33 -4.56
C GLY A 119 -20.78 5.26 -4.26
N GLU A 120 -21.56 4.96 -5.28
CA GLU A 120 -23.01 4.84 -5.21
C GLU A 120 -23.47 3.64 -4.37
N ARG A 121 -22.62 2.61 -4.19
CA ARG A 121 -22.94 1.41 -3.42
C ARG A 121 -22.95 1.63 -1.90
N ARG A 122 -22.46 2.77 -1.42
CA ARG A 122 -22.38 3.04 0.01
C ARG A 122 -23.70 2.81 0.74
N SER A 123 -24.79 3.44 0.29
CA SER A 123 -26.09 3.34 0.94
C SER A 123 -26.70 1.94 0.86
N GLU A 124 -26.46 1.22 -0.23
CA GLU A 124 -26.93 -0.16 -0.42
C GLU A 124 -26.19 -1.11 0.53
N LEU A 125 -24.86 -1.00 0.64
CA LEU A 125 -24.05 -1.80 1.56
C LEU A 125 -24.43 -1.55 3.03
N GLU A 126 -24.62 -0.29 3.42
CA GLU A 126 -25.10 0.06 4.78
C GLU A 126 -26.50 -0.55 5.05
N THR A 127 -27.40 -0.53 4.07
CA THR A 127 -28.75 -1.14 4.18
C THR A 127 -28.67 -2.67 4.26
N MET A 128 -27.71 -3.30 3.62
CA MET A 128 -27.43 -4.74 3.72
C MET A 128 -26.78 -5.15 5.04
N GLY A 129 -26.49 -4.20 5.93
CA GLY A 129 -25.92 -4.45 7.25
C GLY A 129 -24.41 -4.35 7.35
N ILE A 130 -23.72 -3.89 6.29
CA ILE A 130 -22.29 -3.62 6.35
C ILE A 130 -22.05 -2.37 7.19
N ALA A 131 -21.29 -2.50 8.26
CA ALA A 131 -20.88 -1.37 9.11
C ALA A 131 -19.76 -0.59 8.41
N VAL A 132 -20.06 0.66 8.01
CA VAL A 132 -19.09 1.53 7.32
C VAL A 132 -18.63 2.64 8.26
N THR A 133 -17.36 2.64 8.60
CA THR A 133 -16.72 3.69 9.42
C THR A 133 -15.51 4.27 8.71
N ALA A 134 -15.05 5.43 9.15
CA ALA A 134 -13.87 6.09 8.63
C ALA A 134 -13.06 6.74 9.76
N THR A 135 -11.76 6.84 9.57
CA THR A 135 -10.87 7.61 10.44
C THR A 135 -9.83 8.34 9.58
N ALA A 136 -9.49 9.55 9.99
CA ALA A 136 -8.44 10.31 9.33
C ALA A 136 -7.06 9.78 9.75
N SER A 137 -6.09 9.98 8.88
CA SER A 137 -4.70 9.59 9.11
C SER A 137 -3.73 10.61 8.50
N ALA A 138 -2.46 10.51 8.84
CA ALA A 138 -1.40 11.30 8.21
C ALA A 138 -1.08 10.75 6.80
N GLY A 139 -2.00 10.97 5.86
CA GLY A 139 -1.94 10.45 4.51
C GLY A 139 -2.05 8.92 4.45
N GLY A 140 -1.82 8.34 3.26
CA GLY A 140 -1.84 6.88 3.05
C GLY A 140 -0.85 6.11 3.91
N SER A 141 0.35 6.66 4.12
CA SER A 141 1.35 6.06 5.01
C SER A 141 0.84 5.93 6.44
N GLY A 142 0.17 6.98 6.96
CA GLY A 142 -0.47 6.93 8.27
C GLY A 142 -1.57 5.88 8.35
N ALA A 143 -2.38 5.75 7.29
CA ALA A 143 -3.42 4.71 7.20
C ALA A 143 -2.83 3.30 7.27
N LEU A 144 -1.73 3.05 6.53
CA LEU A 144 -1.04 1.76 6.55
C LEU A 144 -0.48 1.43 7.95
N TYR A 145 0.12 2.41 8.64
CA TYR A 145 0.57 2.22 10.02
C TYR A 145 -0.57 1.93 10.99
N LEU A 146 -1.69 2.66 10.88
CA LEU A 146 -2.87 2.42 11.70
C LEU A 146 -3.42 1.01 11.46
N ALA A 147 -3.54 0.60 10.21
CA ALA A 147 -4.00 -0.74 9.87
C ALA A 147 -3.06 -1.82 10.42
N ALA A 148 -1.76 -1.70 10.17
CA ALA A 148 -0.76 -2.65 10.63
C ALA A 148 -0.75 -2.82 12.16
N THR A 149 -0.89 -1.72 12.90
CA THR A 149 -0.83 -1.75 14.37
C THR A 149 -2.12 -2.21 15.05
N ASN A 150 -3.26 -2.20 14.33
CA ASN A 150 -4.56 -2.57 14.90
C ASN A 150 -5.06 -3.95 14.46
N PHE A 151 -4.63 -4.45 13.30
CA PHE A 151 -5.16 -5.69 12.71
C PHE A 151 -4.15 -6.83 12.63
N ALA A 152 -2.91 -6.65 13.06
CA ALA A 152 -1.89 -7.69 13.15
C ALA A 152 -1.17 -7.65 14.50
N ASN A 153 -0.73 -8.80 15.00
CA ASN A 153 0.09 -8.88 16.20
C ASN A 153 1.57 -8.67 15.85
N ARG A 154 2.35 -8.13 16.77
CA ARG A 154 3.82 -8.02 16.59
C ARG A 154 4.42 -9.39 16.31
N GLY A 155 5.32 -9.45 15.36
CA GLY A 155 5.96 -10.68 14.91
C GLY A 155 5.22 -11.40 13.78
N ASP A 156 3.94 -11.07 13.52
CA ASP A 156 3.14 -11.68 12.48
C ASP A 156 3.66 -11.34 11.08
N HIS A 157 3.26 -12.16 10.12
CA HIS A 157 3.44 -11.90 8.71
C HIS A 157 2.18 -11.23 8.13
N VAL A 158 2.40 -10.31 7.19
CA VAL A 158 1.38 -9.71 6.34
C VAL A 158 1.56 -10.21 4.91
N LEU A 159 0.49 -10.67 4.29
CA LEU A 159 0.53 -11.25 2.96
C LEU A 159 0.49 -10.15 1.89
N LEU A 160 1.48 -10.13 1.02
CA LEU A 160 1.65 -9.18 -0.07
C LEU A 160 1.80 -9.93 -1.41
N ARG A 161 1.56 -9.24 -2.52
CA ARG A 161 2.07 -9.71 -3.82
C ARG A 161 3.61 -9.66 -3.84
N ASP A 162 4.27 -10.54 -4.58
CA ASP A 162 5.73 -10.55 -4.72
C ASP A 162 6.27 -9.26 -5.37
N ARG A 163 5.47 -8.61 -6.18
CA ARG A 163 5.68 -7.25 -6.68
C ARG A 163 4.72 -6.30 -5.98
N HIS A 164 5.27 -5.37 -5.25
CA HIS A 164 4.51 -4.44 -4.42
C HIS A 164 5.25 -3.10 -4.35
N TRP A 165 4.58 -2.07 -3.90
CA TRP A 165 5.21 -0.79 -3.60
C TRP A 165 6.33 -1.00 -2.56
N GLY A 166 7.56 -0.57 -2.91
CA GLY A 166 8.77 -0.84 -2.12
C GLY A 166 8.67 -0.49 -0.64
N PRO A 167 8.11 0.68 -0.27
CA PRO A 167 7.97 1.11 1.12
C PRO A 167 7.13 0.21 2.03
N TYR A 168 6.26 -0.68 1.51
CA TYR A 168 5.47 -1.59 2.36
C TYR A 168 6.32 -2.36 3.37
N LYS A 169 7.47 -2.90 2.93
CA LYS A 169 8.39 -3.64 3.83
C LYS A 169 8.90 -2.76 4.96
N GLY A 170 9.15 -1.48 4.69
CA GLY A 170 9.58 -0.51 5.70
C GLY A 170 8.49 -0.23 6.73
N PHE A 171 7.23 -0.09 6.29
CA PHE A 171 6.08 0.08 7.20
C PHE A 171 5.88 -1.15 8.08
N LEU A 172 5.91 -2.35 7.51
CA LEU A 172 5.78 -3.59 8.26
C LEU A 172 6.90 -3.73 9.29
N ALA A 173 8.16 -3.53 8.89
CA ALA A 173 9.29 -3.56 9.82
C ALA A 173 9.15 -2.50 10.92
N GLY A 174 8.60 -1.30 10.60
CA GLY A 174 8.30 -0.25 11.57
C GLY A 174 7.29 -0.66 12.65
N CYS A 175 6.41 -1.60 12.34
CA CYS A 175 5.40 -2.16 13.23
C CYS A 175 5.81 -3.52 13.85
N ASP A 176 7.04 -3.95 13.67
CA ASP A 176 7.51 -5.29 14.06
C ASP A 176 6.74 -6.42 13.36
N LEU A 177 6.43 -6.22 12.08
CA LEU A 177 5.77 -7.18 11.21
C LEU A 177 6.71 -7.62 10.10
N LYS A 178 6.39 -8.75 9.46
CA LYS A 178 7.16 -9.34 8.37
C LYS A 178 6.32 -9.44 7.11
N ALA A 179 6.94 -9.31 5.95
CA ALA A 179 6.28 -9.57 4.69
C ALA A 179 6.34 -11.08 4.36
N ARG A 180 5.18 -11.65 3.99
CA ARG A 180 5.06 -12.92 3.28
C ARG A 180 4.50 -12.63 1.89
N THR A 181 4.90 -13.37 0.86
CA THR A 181 4.52 -12.99 -0.50
C THR A 181 3.99 -14.17 -1.30
N TYR A 182 3.04 -13.87 -2.20
CA TYR A 182 2.56 -14.77 -3.25
C TYR A 182 2.78 -14.16 -4.63
N PRO A 183 2.83 -14.94 -5.71
CA PRO A 183 3.07 -14.43 -7.05
C PRO A 183 1.99 -13.43 -7.49
N LEU A 184 2.41 -12.30 -8.09
CA LEU A 184 1.49 -11.33 -8.70
C LEU A 184 0.75 -11.94 -9.88
N LEU A 185 1.49 -12.66 -10.73
CA LEU A 185 0.95 -13.24 -11.96
C LEU A 185 0.62 -14.70 -11.75
N PRO A 186 -0.52 -15.16 -12.27
CA PRO A 186 -0.94 -16.53 -12.16
C PRO A 186 -0.11 -17.47 -13.04
N LYS A 187 -0.21 -18.77 -12.75
CA LYS A 187 0.32 -19.81 -13.62
C LYS A 187 -0.44 -19.81 -14.97
N PRO A 188 0.21 -20.25 -16.06
CA PRO A 188 -0.44 -20.37 -17.35
C PRO A 188 -1.73 -21.22 -17.27
N GLY A 189 -2.80 -20.73 -17.89
CA GLY A 189 -4.10 -21.41 -17.89
C GLY A 189 -5.05 -20.99 -16.77
N SER A 190 -4.65 -20.09 -15.87
CA SER A 190 -5.57 -19.48 -14.89
C SER A 190 -6.64 -18.65 -15.62
N PRO A 191 -7.91 -18.70 -15.15
CA PRO A 191 -8.96 -17.83 -15.65
C PRO A 191 -8.82 -16.37 -15.19
N TYR A 192 -7.95 -16.10 -14.21
CA TYR A 192 -7.75 -14.78 -13.61
C TYR A 192 -6.40 -14.19 -14.05
N PRO A 193 -6.39 -13.21 -14.98
CA PRO A 193 -5.16 -12.80 -15.67
C PRO A 193 -4.14 -12.06 -14.77
N PHE A 194 -4.59 -11.44 -13.69
CA PHE A 194 -3.75 -10.53 -12.89
C PHE A 194 -3.67 -10.92 -11.41
N VAL A 195 -3.98 -12.19 -11.10
CA VAL A 195 -3.88 -12.71 -9.73
C VAL A 195 -3.63 -14.22 -9.73
N ASP A 196 -2.69 -14.68 -8.92
CA ASP A 196 -2.49 -16.09 -8.61
C ASP A 196 -3.33 -16.46 -7.37
N ILE A 197 -4.59 -16.84 -7.60
CA ILE A 197 -5.52 -17.24 -6.53
C ILE A 197 -5.03 -18.49 -5.79
N GLU A 198 -4.45 -19.45 -6.49
CA GLU A 198 -3.95 -20.68 -5.85
C GLU A 198 -2.71 -20.40 -4.98
N GLY A 199 -1.79 -19.58 -5.48
CA GLY A 199 -0.65 -19.10 -4.70
C GLY A 199 -1.10 -18.30 -3.46
N PHE A 200 -2.08 -17.41 -3.63
CA PHE A 200 -2.67 -16.65 -2.53
C PHE A 200 -3.29 -17.57 -1.46
N LYS A 201 -4.16 -18.53 -1.87
CA LYS A 201 -4.80 -19.48 -0.95
C LYS A 201 -3.77 -20.31 -0.18
N GLY A 202 -2.72 -20.78 -0.87
CA GLY A 202 -1.67 -21.58 -0.24
C GLY A 202 -0.93 -20.81 0.84
N GLU A 203 -0.52 -19.58 0.56
CA GLU A 203 0.18 -18.74 1.53
C GLU A 203 -0.72 -18.31 2.69
N LEU A 204 -2.00 -17.99 2.42
CA LEU A 204 -2.97 -17.66 3.44
C LEU A 204 -3.24 -18.84 4.40
N ALA A 205 -3.43 -20.04 3.84
CA ALA A 205 -3.64 -21.25 4.64
C ALA A 205 -2.46 -21.56 5.55
N GLU A 206 -1.23 -21.35 5.06
CA GLU A 206 -0.03 -21.52 5.87
C GLU A 206 0.05 -20.48 7.00
N MET A 207 -0.33 -19.23 6.74
CA MET A 207 -0.38 -18.19 7.78
C MET A 207 -1.38 -18.53 8.88
N CYS A 208 -2.56 -19.05 8.53
CA CYS A 208 -3.60 -19.43 9.49
C CYS A 208 -3.15 -20.55 10.45
N GLN A 209 -2.14 -21.36 10.09
CA GLN A 209 -1.58 -22.39 10.98
C GLN A 209 -0.67 -21.81 12.08
N HIS A 210 -0.19 -20.58 11.92
CA HIS A 210 0.87 -20.00 12.76
C HIS A 210 0.51 -18.66 13.39
N GLN A 211 -0.63 -18.06 13.02
CA GLN A 211 -1.05 -16.73 13.45
C GLN A 211 -2.53 -16.72 13.83
N ASP A 212 -2.87 -15.98 14.89
CA ASP A 212 -4.27 -15.73 15.29
C ASP A 212 -4.90 -14.59 14.51
N LYS A 213 -4.10 -13.80 13.81
CA LYS A 213 -4.51 -12.72 12.93
C LYS A 213 -3.78 -12.84 11.61
N VAL A 214 -4.51 -12.83 10.52
CA VAL A 214 -3.97 -12.81 9.18
C VAL A 214 -4.41 -11.54 8.47
N MET A 215 -3.44 -10.78 7.99
CA MET A 215 -3.67 -9.54 7.28
C MET A 215 -3.12 -9.65 5.86
N MET A 216 -3.94 -9.30 4.90
CA MET A 216 -3.61 -9.29 3.48
C MET A 216 -3.63 -7.85 2.99
N TRP A 217 -2.54 -7.37 2.37
CA TRP A 217 -2.48 -6.04 1.75
C TRP A 217 -2.50 -6.17 0.25
N LEU A 218 -3.48 -5.55 -0.35
CA LEU A 218 -3.72 -5.57 -1.77
C LEU A 218 -3.80 -4.13 -2.30
N ASN A 219 -2.81 -3.69 -3.07
CA ASN A 219 -2.93 -2.44 -3.82
C ASN A 219 -3.71 -2.73 -5.10
N ASP A 220 -4.94 -2.23 -5.17
CA ASP A 220 -5.90 -2.41 -6.27
C ASP A 220 -7.02 -1.35 -6.14
N PRO A 221 -7.45 -0.75 -7.25
CA PRO A 221 -6.97 -0.88 -8.64
C PRO A 221 -5.70 -0.07 -8.93
N ALA A 222 -5.19 -0.18 -10.15
CA ALA A 222 -4.01 0.53 -10.66
C ALA A 222 -2.75 0.30 -9.78
N HIS A 223 -2.45 -0.98 -9.57
CA HIS A 223 -1.37 -1.48 -8.71
C HIS A 223 -0.02 -0.80 -8.97
N ASN A 224 0.62 -0.30 -7.92
CA ASN A 224 1.98 0.20 -7.98
C ASN A 224 2.99 -0.94 -7.66
N PRO A 225 3.92 -1.33 -8.58
CA PRO A 225 4.39 -0.51 -9.71
C PRO A 225 3.87 -0.93 -11.10
N THR A 226 2.92 -1.84 -11.22
CA THR A 226 2.61 -2.46 -12.52
C THR A 226 1.49 -1.78 -13.32
N GLY A 227 0.68 -0.94 -12.69
CA GLY A 227 -0.51 -0.33 -13.30
C GLY A 227 -1.68 -1.31 -13.49
N LEU A 228 -1.52 -2.59 -13.13
CA LEU A 228 -2.55 -3.60 -13.31
C LEU A 228 -3.70 -3.40 -12.32
N SER A 229 -4.93 -3.66 -12.79
CA SER A 229 -6.12 -3.74 -11.95
C SER A 229 -6.69 -5.16 -12.02
N LEU A 230 -7.23 -5.67 -10.92
CA LEU A 230 -7.98 -6.91 -10.94
C LEU A 230 -9.24 -6.74 -11.79
N THR A 231 -9.61 -7.79 -12.52
CA THR A 231 -10.94 -7.87 -13.14
C THR A 231 -12.02 -8.08 -12.08
N ALA A 232 -13.29 -7.83 -12.40
CA ALA A 232 -14.40 -8.12 -11.50
C ALA A 232 -14.39 -9.58 -11.02
N ASP A 233 -14.15 -10.54 -11.93
CA ASP A 233 -14.01 -11.96 -11.59
C ASP A 233 -12.79 -12.23 -10.70
N GLY A 234 -11.68 -11.52 -10.92
CA GLY A 234 -10.48 -11.62 -10.08
C GLY A 234 -10.70 -11.11 -8.66
N ARG A 235 -11.39 -9.97 -8.49
CA ARG A 235 -11.80 -9.45 -7.18
C ARG A 235 -12.76 -10.39 -6.47
N MET A 236 -13.77 -10.92 -7.20
CA MET A 236 -14.71 -11.87 -6.65
C MET A 236 -14.01 -13.16 -6.20
N ALA A 237 -13.08 -13.69 -6.99
CA ALA A 237 -12.29 -14.87 -6.63
C ALA A 237 -11.39 -14.62 -5.40
N MET A 238 -10.78 -13.43 -5.31
CA MET A 238 -9.99 -13.03 -4.16
C MET A 238 -10.84 -12.94 -2.89
N LEU A 239 -11.97 -12.23 -2.95
CA LEU A 239 -12.91 -12.12 -1.83
C LEU A 239 -13.41 -13.51 -1.40
N GLY A 240 -13.78 -14.36 -2.36
CA GLY A 240 -14.21 -15.74 -2.10
C GLY A 240 -13.12 -16.56 -1.39
N ALA A 241 -11.87 -16.42 -1.80
CA ALA A 241 -10.75 -17.11 -1.15
C ALA A 241 -10.54 -16.65 0.30
N VAL A 242 -10.70 -15.35 0.59
CA VAL A 242 -10.62 -14.82 1.95
C VAL A 242 -11.78 -15.31 2.81
N MET A 243 -13.00 -15.27 2.29
CA MET A 243 -14.21 -15.74 3.01
C MET A 243 -14.15 -17.26 3.27
N GLU A 244 -13.71 -18.06 2.31
CA GLU A 244 -13.47 -19.48 2.49
C GLU A 244 -12.45 -19.75 3.60
N SER A 245 -11.33 -19.03 3.58
CA SER A 245 -10.30 -19.15 4.62
C SER A 245 -10.83 -18.77 6.00
N ALA A 246 -11.58 -17.69 6.10
CA ALA A 246 -12.18 -17.24 7.37
C ALA A 246 -13.20 -18.25 7.90
N SER A 247 -14.03 -18.83 7.04
CA SER A 247 -15.02 -19.84 7.41
C SER A 247 -14.39 -21.15 7.90
N VAL A 248 -13.24 -21.54 7.34
CA VAL A 248 -12.51 -22.77 7.75
C VAL A 248 -11.70 -22.54 9.02
N ASN A 249 -11.20 -21.32 9.23
CA ASN A 249 -10.34 -20.96 10.35
C ASN A 249 -11.06 -19.99 11.31
N GLU A 250 -12.17 -20.43 11.90
CA GLU A 250 -13.06 -19.58 12.71
C GLU A 250 -12.38 -18.84 13.87
N ASN A 251 -11.29 -19.38 14.41
CA ASN A 251 -10.51 -18.77 15.49
C ASN A 251 -9.42 -17.80 15.03
N VAL A 252 -9.24 -17.62 13.72
CA VAL A 252 -8.25 -16.71 13.13
C VAL A 252 -8.95 -15.47 12.59
N GLY A 253 -8.62 -14.28 13.08
CA GLY A 253 -9.15 -13.03 12.54
C GLY A 253 -8.54 -12.73 11.18
N HIS A 254 -9.39 -12.44 10.19
CA HIS A 254 -8.97 -12.10 8.83
C HIS A 254 -9.17 -10.61 8.56
N THR A 255 -8.22 -9.99 7.87
CA THR A 255 -8.33 -8.59 7.43
C THR A 255 -7.82 -8.46 6.02
N LEU A 256 -8.67 -8.04 5.10
CA LEU A 256 -8.29 -7.67 3.75
C LEU A 256 -8.18 -6.15 3.66
N LEU A 257 -6.96 -5.63 3.60
CA LEU A 257 -6.69 -4.22 3.36
C LEU A 257 -6.56 -3.98 1.86
N ILE A 258 -7.41 -3.10 1.34
CA ILE A 258 -7.33 -2.60 -0.02
C ILE A 258 -6.66 -1.23 0.00
N ASP A 259 -5.44 -1.15 -0.50
CA ASP A 259 -4.77 0.13 -0.75
C ASP A 259 -5.27 0.68 -2.10
N ALA A 260 -6.23 1.59 -2.00
CA ALA A 260 -6.93 2.18 -3.13
C ALA A 260 -6.36 3.57 -3.51
N ALA A 261 -5.06 3.80 -3.30
CA ALA A 261 -4.41 5.10 -3.53
C ALA A 261 -4.66 5.66 -4.95
N TYR A 262 -4.87 4.79 -5.92
CA TYR A 262 -5.02 5.16 -7.34
C TYR A 262 -6.42 4.90 -7.89
N HIS A 263 -7.41 4.56 -7.06
CA HIS A 263 -8.72 4.09 -7.53
C HIS A 263 -9.44 5.09 -8.46
N LEU A 264 -9.31 6.39 -8.20
CA LEU A 264 -9.95 7.43 -9.03
C LEU A 264 -9.33 7.56 -10.45
N TYR A 265 -8.18 6.95 -10.70
CA TYR A 265 -7.53 6.91 -12.01
C TYR A 265 -7.82 5.62 -12.78
N ALA A 266 -8.54 4.68 -12.18
CA ALA A 266 -8.89 3.41 -12.81
C ALA A 266 -10.24 3.47 -13.52
N GLU A 267 -10.45 2.57 -14.49
CA GLU A 267 -11.74 2.43 -15.19
C GLU A 267 -12.89 2.05 -14.24
N GLU A 268 -12.59 1.25 -13.21
CA GLU A 268 -13.56 0.80 -12.20
C GLU A 268 -13.12 1.29 -10.80
N PRO A 269 -13.31 2.58 -10.50
CA PRO A 269 -12.80 3.18 -9.25
C PRO A 269 -13.41 2.54 -7.99
N HIS A 270 -14.63 2.05 -8.05
CA HIS A 270 -15.35 1.44 -6.92
C HIS A 270 -15.52 -0.08 -7.06
N GLY A 271 -14.66 -0.74 -7.85
CA GLY A 271 -14.79 -2.17 -8.16
C GLY A 271 -14.84 -3.09 -6.92
N TRP A 272 -14.22 -2.70 -5.81
CA TRP A 272 -14.33 -3.46 -4.56
C TRP A 272 -15.68 -3.29 -3.87
N ALA A 273 -16.27 -2.10 -3.89
CA ALA A 273 -17.63 -1.88 -3.39
C ALA A 273 -18.65 -2.68 -4.21
N GLU A 274 -18.51 -2.70 -5.53
CA GLU A 274 -19.33 -3.56 -6.43
C GLU A 274 -19.13 -5.04 -6.09
N THR A 275 -17.90 -5.49 -5.88
CA THR A 275 -17.61 -6.89 -5.55
C THR A 275 -18.26 -7.32 -4.22
N ILE A 276 -18.19 -6.48 -3.18
CA ILE A 276 -18.83 -6.74 -1.89
C ILE A 276 -20.35 -6.76 -2.05
N HIS A 277 -20.91 -5.78 -2.75
CA HIS A 277 -22.34 -5.71 -3.04
C HIS A 277 -22.85 -6.96 -3.78
N ASP A 278 -22.13 -7.40 -4.80
CA ASP A 278 -22.46 -8.59 -5.57
C ASP A 278 -22.42 -9.87 -4.73
N ALA A 279 -21.40 -10.02 -3.88
CA ALA A 279 -21.29 -11.16 -2.97
C ALA A 279 -22.47 -11.20 -2.00
N MET A 280 -22.83 -10.06 -1.40
CA MET A 280 -23.98 -9.93 -0.51
C MET A 280 -25.30 -10.24 -1.24
N THR A 281 -25.49 -9.71 -2.44
CA THR A 281 -26.69 -9.95 -3.25
C THR A 281 -26.84 -11.43 -3.66
N LYS A 282 -25.72 -12.12 -3.89
CA LYS A 282 -25.68 -13.56 -4.16
C LYS A 282 -25.87 -14.42 -2.89
N GLY A 283 -26.02 -13.78 -1.73
CA GLY A 283 -26.26 -14.47 -0.46
C GLY A 283 -25.02 -15.21 0.07
N TRP A 284 -23.82 -14.72 -0.23
CA TRP A 284 -22.61 -15.30 0.35
C TRP A 284 -22.62 -15.13 1.88
N PRO A 285 -22.38 -16.21 2.65
CA PRO A 285 -22.30 -16.11 4.09
C PRO A 285 -21.08 -15.28 4.50
N TRP A 286 -21.30 -14.18 5.22
CA TRP A 286 -20.20 -13.36 5.69
C TRP A 286 -19.66 -13.92 7.02
N PRO A 287 -18.39 -14.36 7.08
CA PRO A 287 -17.80 -14.88 8.33
C PRO A 287 -17.67 -13.78 9.39
N GLU A 288 -17.92 -14.11 10.66
CA GLU A 288 -17.82 -13.15 11.78
C GLU A 288 -16.38 -12.69 12.06
N ASN A 289 -15.40 -13.44 11.61
CA ASN A 289 -13.97 -13.20 11.81
C ASN A 289 -13.27 -12.55 10.58
N LEU A 290 -14.05 -11.98 9.65
CA LEU A 290 -13.58 -11.23 8.48
C LEU A 290 -14.05 -9.77 8.56
#